data_85c0010081616ba1782edcad5a6f80db
#
_entry.id   85c0010081616ba1782edcad5a6f80db
#
_cell.length_a   1.000
_cell.length_b   1.000
_cell.length_c   1.000
_cell.angle_alpha   90.00
_cell.angle_beta   90.00
_cell.angle_gamma   90.00
#
_symmetry.space_group_name_H-M   'P 1'
#
loop_
_entity.id
_entity.type
_entity.pdbx_description
1 polymer ?
#
loop_
_entity_poly.entity_id
_entity_poly.type
_entity_poly.pdbx_seq_one_letter_code
_entity_poly.pdbx_strand_id
1 'polypeptide(L)'
;KNQIEPENASIAPYDKENGFSLKPCVMGTTIDRDKFEAAVDEAVEQLAETVSVEDADAYVNPTVFDDDENLAAAIDTVNDYAKTTITYQIGESTEVLDASTFGDWISLNKKEKPVISKKKVAEYVGELARKYNTCYTAKKLKTSYDKTVTIGLSCYGWKVDNDKETKEIIKEIKAEIGRAHV
;
A
#
# COMPACT_ATOMS: atom_id res chain seq x y z
N LYS A 1 10.06 -33.71 -7.39
CA LYS A 1 10.53 -32.37 -7.81
C LYS A 1 9.54 -31.38 -7.23
N ASN A 2 10.01 -30.30 -6.62
CA ASN A 2 9.13 -29.25 -6.14
C ASN A 2 8.52 -28.53 -7.35
N GLN A 3 7.20 -28.49 -7.42
CA GLN A 3 6.49 -27.64 -8.38
C GLN A 3 6.61 -26.19 -7.92
N ILE A 4 6.69 -25.28 -8.86
CA ILE A 4 6.70 -23.83 -8.65
C ILE A 4 5.31 -23.33 -8.98
N GLU A 5 4.63 -22.72 -8.03
CA GLU A 5 3.35 -22.08 -8.27
C GLU A 5 3.56 -20.81 -9.13
N PRO A 6 2.67 -20.52 -10.07
CA PRO A 6 2.75 -19.29 -10.83
C PRO A 6 2.47 -18.08 -9.94
N GLU A 7 3.23 -16.99 -10.13
CA GLU A 7 2.94 -15.71 -9.48
C GLU A 7 2.62 -14.67 -10.57
N ASN A 8 1.57 -13.90 -10.35
CA ASN A 8 1.22 -12.77 -11.21
C ASN A 8 2.25 -11.65 -11.12
N ALA A 9 2.46 -10.95 -12.22
CA ALA A 9 3.13 -9.67 -12.18
C ALA A 9 2.41 -8.72 -11.20
N SER A 10 3.15 -7.91 -10.49
CA SER A 10 2.61 -7.03 -9.45
C SER A 10 3.49 -5.80 -9.24
N ILE A 11 3.07 -4.88 -8.37
CA ILE A 11 3.92 -3.75 -7.95
C ILE A 11 4.88 -4.23 -6.87
N ALA A 12 6.18 -3.97 -7.07
CA ALA A 12 7.20 -4.16 -6.05
C ALA A 12 6.99 -3.18 -4.88
N PRO A 13 7.46 -3.52 -3.67
CA PRO A 13 7.48 -2.57 -2.55
C PRO A 13 8.16 -1.26 -2.94
N TYR A 14 7.72 -0.16 -2.30
CA TYR A 14 8.32 1.15 -2.55
C TYR A 14 9.82 1.16 -2.20
N ASP A 15 10.62 1.61 -3.13
CA ASP A 15 12.05 1.85 -2.96
C ASP A 15 12.35 3.35 -3.00
N LYS A 16 13.24 3.84 -2.12
CA LYS A 16 13.54 5.27 -2.02
C LYS A 16 14.25 5.86 -3.23
N GLU A 17 15.01 5.04 -3.95
CA GLU A 17 15.80 5.48 -5.11
C GLU A 17 15.03 5.30 -6.42
N ASN A 18 14.26 4.20 -6.53
CA ASN A 18 13.63 3.78 -7.78
C ASN A 18 12.10 3.97 -7.78
N GLY A 19 11.52 4.31 -6.62
CA GLY A 19 10.07 4.40 -6.48
C GLY A 19 9.38 3.04 -6.50
N PHE A 20 8.18 3.00 -7.08
CA PHE A 20 7.47 1.76 -7.35
C PHE A 20 7.90 1.21 -8.71
N SER A 21 8.18 -0.09 -8.76
CA SER A 21 8.59 -0.79 -9.98
C SER A 21 7.77 -2.06 -10.19
N LEU A 22 7.91 -2.65 -11.36
CA LEU A 22 7.29 -3.93 -11.67
C LEU A 22 8.01 -5.05 -10.90
N LYS A 23 7.25 -5.90 -10.20
CA LYS A 23 7.68 -7.23 -9.79
C LYS A 23 7.28 -8.19 -10.90
N PRO A 24 8.23 -8.79 -11.65
CA PRO A 24 7.92 -9.69 -12.75
C PRO A 24 7.07 -10.87 -12.34
N CYS A 25 6.29 -11.39 -13.27
CA CYS A 25 5.56 -12.63 -13.07
C CYS A 25 6.54 -13.82 -12.98
N VAL A 26 6.10 -14.88 -12.32
CA VAL A 26 6.82 -16.16 -12.29
C VAL A 26 5.99 -17.20 -13.03
N MET A 27 6.55 -17.74 -14.11
CA MET A 27 5.94 -18.86 -14.81
C MET A 27 6.07 -20.10 -13.92
N GLY A 28 4.92 -20.69 -13.57
CA GLY A 28 4.88 -21.87 -12.73
C GLY A 28 5.32 -23.14 -13.48
N THR A 29 5.60 -24.19 -12.71
CA THR A 29 5.75 -25.56 -13.24
C THR A 29 4.67 -26.48 -12.67
N THR A 30 3.63 -25.88 -12.08
CA THR A 30 2.44 -26.62 -11.59
C THR A 30 1.63 -27.04 -12.81
N ILE A 31 1.30 -28.34 -12.88
CA ILE A 31 0.56 -28.90 -14.00
C ILE A 31 -0.94 -28.70 -13.75
N ASP A 32 -1.62 -28.16 -14.75
CA ASP A 32 -3.07 -28.16 -14.85
C ASP A 32 -3.52 -29.60 -15.19
N ARG A 33 -4.12 -30.24 -14.20
CA ARG A 33 -4.46 -31.65 -14.30
C ARG A 33 -5.46 -31.94 -15.41
N ASP A 34 -6.46 -31.10 -15.54
CA ASP A 34 -7.54 -31.32 -16.53
C ASP A 34 -7.01 -31.19 -17.96
N LYS A 35 -6.16 -30.18 -18.21
CA LYS A 35 -5.49 -30.02 -19.51
C LYS A 35 -4.53 -31.16 -19.81
N PHE A 36 -3.78 -31.59 -18.80
CA PHE A 36 -2.83 -32.68 -18.96
C PHE A 36 -3.54 -34.03 -19.24
N GLU A 37 -4.61 -34.34 -18.51
CA GLU A 37 -5.44 -35.53 -18.75
C GLU A 37 -6.02 -35.52 -20.16
N ALA A 38 -6.56 -34.40 -20.61
CA ALA A 38 -7.07 -34.26 -21.97
C ALA A 38 -5.99 -34.48 -23.03
N ALA A 39 -4.79 -33.93 -22.80
CA ALA A 39 -3.65 -34.14 -23.75
C ALA A 39 -3.19 -35.59 -23.77
N VAL A 40 -3.24 -36.31 -22.66
CA VAL A 40 -2.91 -37.74 -22.62
C VAL A 40 -3.96 -38.55 -23.36
N ASP A 41 -5.25 -38.26 -23.18
CA ASP A 41 -6.34 -38.94 -23.88
C ASP A 41 -6.22 -38.74 -25.39
N GLU A 42 -5.96 -37.53 -25.85
CA GLU A 42 -5.75 -37.23 -27.27
C GLU A 42 -4.53 -38.00 -27.84
N ALA A 43 -3.41 -38.02 -27.09
CA ALA A 43 -2.21 -38.75 -27.52
C ALA A 43 -2.44 -40.25 -27.64
N VAL A 44 -3.25 -40.84 -26.74
CA VAL A 44 -3.62 -42.24 -26.78
C VAL A 44 -4.48 -42.54 -28.02
N GLU A 45 -5.45 -41.67 -28.35
CA GLU A 45 -6.26 -41.80 -29.56
C GLU A 45 -5.43 -41.70 -30.84
N GLN A 46 -4.40 -40.86 -30.83
CA GLN A 46 -3.50 -40.67 -31.98
C GLN A 46 -2.34 -41.67 -32.05
N LEU A 47 -2.24 -42.57 -31.04
CA LEU A 47 -1.13 -43.52 -30.90
C LEU A 47 0.23 -42.84 -30.84
N ALA A 48 0.29 -41.64 -30.22
CA ALA A 48 1.53 -40.91 -30.03
C ALA A 48 2.41 -41.58 -28.96
N GLU A 49 3.73 -41.61 -29.17
CA GLU A 49 4.68 -42.23 -28.26
C GLU A 49 4.98 -41.35 -27.03
N THR A 50 4.77 -40.03 -27.14
CA THR A 50 5.11 -39.05 -26.10
C THR A 50 4.08 -37.94 -26.03
N VAL A 51 3.90 -37.34 -24.84
CA VAL A 51 3.11 -36.15 -24.62
C VAL A 51 4.03 -35.07 -24.03
N SER A 52 4.07 -33.89 -24.68
CA SER A 52 4.77 -32.73 -24.12
C SER A 52 3.78 -31.88 -23.31
N VAL A 53 4.15 -31.54 -22.11
CA VAL A 53 3.37 -30.67 -21.23
C VAL A 53 3.34 -29.24 -21.77
N GLU A 54 4.45 -28.78 -22.35
CA GLU A 54 4.60 -27.50 -23.01
C GLU A 54 3.67 -27.37 -24.23
N ASP A 55 3.71 -28.35 -25.13
CA ASP A 55 2.91 -28.34 -26.38
C ASP A 55 1.40 -28.41 -26.07
N ALA A 56 1.06 -29.06 -24.97
CA ALA A 56 -0.32 -29.17 -24.49
C ALA A 56 -0.80 -27.93 -23.73
N ASP A 57 0.04 -26.93 -23.54
CA ASP A 57 -0.23 -25.76 -22.64
C ASP A 57 -0.81 -26.20 -21.29
N ALA A 58 -0.28 -27.29 -20.74
CA ALA A 58 -0.81 -27.92 -19.54
C ALA A 58 -0.13 -27.45 -18.26
N TYR A 59 0.52 -26.30 -18.26
CA TYR A 59 0.94 -25.62 -17.04
C TYR A 59 -0.11 -24.63 -16.58
N VAL A 60 -0.17 -24.41 -15.26
CA VAL A 60 -0.92 -23.28 -14.70
C VAL A 60 -0.11 -22.00 -14.94
N ASN A 61 -0.65 -21.08 -15.70
CA ASN A 61 0.00 -19.83 -16.05
C ASN A 61 -0.46 -18.68 -15.16
N PRO A 62 0.36 -17.63 -14.95
CA PRO A 62 -0.09 -16.37 -14.38
C PRO A 62 -1.25 -15.79 -15.18
N THR A 63 -2.11 -15.03 -14.53
CA THR A 63 -3.22 -14.31 -15.19
C THR A 63 -2.87 -12.86 -15.51
N VAL A 64 -1.80 -12.33 -14.90
CA VAL A 64 -1.25 -10.99 -15.13
C VAL A 64 0.22 -11.15 -15.48
N PHE A 65 0.59 -10.67 -16.67
CA PHE A 65 1.95 -10.75 -17.19
C PHE A 65 2.67 -9.40 -17.07
N ASP A 66 3.96 -9.39 -17.37
CA ASP A 66 4.83 -8.21 -17.25
C ASP A 66 4.47 -7.09 -18.23
N ASP A 67 3.80 -7.40 -19.31
CA ASP A 67 3.35 -6.50 -20.38
C ASP A 67 1.89 -6.03 -20.21
N ASP A 68 1.27 -6.28 -19.05
CA ASP A 68 -0.09 -5.82 -18.77
C ASP A 68 -0.17 -4.29 -18.70
N GLU A 69 -0.96 -3.70 -19.61
CA GLU A 69 -1.14 -2.26 -19.72
C GLU A 69 -1.80 -1.64 -18.48
N ASN A 70 -2.71 -2.37 -17.82
CA ASN A 70 -3.36 -1.87 -16.61
C ASN A 70 -2.36 -1.82 -15.45
N LEU A 71 -1.51 -2.85 -15.34
CA LEU A 71 -0.46 -2.88 -14.33
C LEU A 71 0.57 -1.76 -14.56
N ALA A 72 0.98 -1.53 -15.80
CA ALA A 72 1.88 -0.43 -16.16
C ALA A 72 1.26 0.93 -15.79
N ALA A 73 0.02 1.20 -16.17
CA ALA A 73 -0.71 2.42 -15.81
C ALA A 73 -0.90 2.57 -14.29
N ALA A 74 -1.07 1.45 -13.57
CA ALA A 74 -1.14 1.47 -12.12
C ALA A 74 0.20 1.85 -11.47
N ILE A 75 1.32 1.35 -12.01
CA ILE A 75 2.67 1.71 -11.54
C ILE A 75 2.93 3.21 -11.75
N ASP A 76 2.57 3.75 -12.91
CA ASP A 76 2.68 5.19 -13.18
C ASP A 76 1.86 6.00 -12.16
N THR A 77 0.61 5.60 -11.93
CA THR A 77 -0.28 6.28 -10.97
C THR A 77 0.29 6.24 -9.54
N VAL A 78 0.83 5.12 -9.07
CA VAL A 78 1.38 5.06 -7.70
C VAL A 78 2.70 5.83 -7.59
N ASN A 79 3.46 5.93 -8.66
CA ASN A 79 4.65 6.78 -8.70
C ASN A 79 4.28 8.27 -8.69
N ASP A 80 3.16 8.65 -9.29
CA ASP A 80 2.63 10.01 -9.16
C ASP A 80 2.18 10.29 -7.72
N TYR A 81 1.50 9.35 -7.07
CA TYR A 81 1.18 9.47 -5.64
C TYR A 81 2.44 9.63 -4.77
N ALA A 82 3.52 8.94 -5.12
CA ALA A 82 4.78 9.00 -4.37
C ALA A 82 5.47 10.38 -4.41
N LYS A 83 5.09 11.27 -5.33
CA LYS A 83 5.57 12.65 -5.39
C LYS A 83 4.95 13.55 -4.32
N THR A 84 3.84 13.09 -3.69
CA THR A 84 3.14 13.87 -2.66
C THR A 84 3.97 13.94 -1.38
N THR A 85 4.06 15.13 -0.81
CA THR A 85 4.65 15.35 0.51
C THR A 85 3.71 16.23 1.32
N ILE A 86 3.28 15.73 2.48
CA ILE A 86 2.41 16.46 3.41
C ILE A 86 3.27 16.89 4.60
N THR A 87 3.31 18.19 4.88
CA THR A 87 4.06 18.74 5.99
C THR A 87 3.08 19.25 7.05
N TYR A 88 3.20 18.73 8.26
CA TYR A 88 2.45 19.17 9.43
C TYR A 88 3.32 20.13 10.26
N GLN A 89 2.85 21.36 10.43
CA GLN A 89 3.42 22.30 11.38
C GLN A 89 2.59 22.29 12.65
N ILE A 90 3.11 21.71 13.73
CA ILE A 90 2.38 21.53 14.98
C ILE A 90 3.13 22.25 16.10
N GLY A 91 2.76 23.52 16.34
CA GLY A 91 3.53 24.40 17.21
C GLY A 91 4.94 24.62 16.66
N GLU A 92 5.97 24.26 17.42
CA GLU A 92 7.37 24.36 17.01
C GLU A 92 7.87 23.07 16.31
N SER A 93 7.06 22.04 16.24
CA SER A 93 7.41 20.76 15.65
C SER A 93 6.94 20.66 14.21
N THR A 94 7.77 20.02 13.37
CA THR A 94 7.44 19.72 11.98
C THR A 94 7.45 18.20 11.77
N GLU A 95 6.38 17.67 11.23
CA GLU A 95 6.29 16.27 10.78
C GLU A 95 6.12 16.24 9.28
N VAL A 96 6.82 15.31 8.63
CA VAL A 96 6.76 15.15 7.17
C VAL A 96 6.26 13.75 6.85
N LEU A 97 5.19 13.70 6.09
CA LEU A 97 4.63 12.47 5.55
C LEU A 97 4.94 12.41 4.05
N ASP A 98 5.82 11.54 3.67
CA ASP A 98 6.26 11.31 2.30
C ASP A 98 6.11 9.83 1.90
N ALA A 99 6.46 9.50 0.67
CA ALA A 99 6.34 8.16 0.14
C ALA A 99 7.18 7.12 0.89
N SER A 100 8.24 7.52 1.59
CA SER A 100 9.01 6.61 2.43
C SER A 100 8.21 6.07 3.62
N THR A 101 7.18 6.80 4.02
CA THR A 101 6.25 6.44 5.09
C THR A 101 4.99 5.79 4.54
N PHE A 102 4.36 6.40 3.53
CA PHE A 102 3.07 5.90 3.03
C PHE A 102 3.17 4.91 1.86
N GLY A 103 4.36 4.66 1.31
CA GLY A 103 4.55 3.72 0.21
C GLY A 103 3.95 2.34 0.51
N ASP A 104 4.19 1.82 1.70
CA ASP A 104 3.62 0.54 2.16
C ASP A 104 2.10 0.55 2.38
N TRP A 105 1.45 1.72 2.30
CA TRP A 105 -0.01 1.83 2.43
C TRP A 105 -0.72 1.59 1.12
N ILE A 106 0.01 1.60 0.01
CA ILE A 106 -0.51 1.46 -1.34
C ILE A 106 -0.47 -0.01 -1.74
N SER A 107 -1.54 -0.48 -2.33
CA SER A 107 -1.67 -1.83 -2.88
C SER A 107 -2.57 -1.80 -4.11
N LEU A 108 -2.57 -2.86 -4.91
CA LEU A 108 -3.54 -3.03 -5.99
C LEU A 108 -4.75 -3.84 -5.52
N ASN A 109 -5.91 -3.48 -6.01
CA ASN A 109 -7.11 -4.30 -5.86
C ASN A 109 -7.14 -5.40 -6.95
N LYS A 110 -8.18 -6.25 -6.91
CA LYS A 110 -8.38 -7.33 -7.89
C LYS A 110 -8.54 -6.86 -9.35
N LYS A 111 -8.70 -5.56 -9.58
CA LYS A 111 -8.80 -4.93 -10.91
C LYS A 111 -7.56 -4.10 -11.22
N GLU A 112 -6.44 -4.36 -10.55
CA GLU A 112 -5.14 -3.69 -10.71
C GLU A 112 -5.18 -2.17 -10.49
N LYS A 113 -6.21 -1.68 -9.79
CA LYS A 113 -6.32 -0.25 -9.45
C LYS A 113 -5.67 0.04 -8.11
N PRO A 114 -4.89 1.12 -8.00
CA PRO A 114 -4.27 1.55 -6.75
C PRO A 114 -5.30 1.83 -5.64
N VAL A 115 -5.05 1.27 -4.48
CA VAL A 115 -5.87 1.46 -3.27
C VAL A 115 -4.96 1.83 -2.11
N ILE A 116 -5.32 2.87 -1.38
CA ILE A 116 -4.63 3.29 -0.15
C ILE A 116 -5.32 2.66 1.05
N SER A 117 -4.56 1.99 1.90
CA SER A 117 -5.07 1.33 3.10
C SER A 117 -5.55 2.36 4.14
N LYS A 118 -6.87 2.56 4.24
CA LYS A 118 -7.46 3.44 5.25
C LYS A 118 -7.03 3.06 6.68
N LYS A 119 -6.81 1.77 6.96
CA LYS A 119 -6.37 1.30 8.27
C LYS A 119 -4.99 1.83 8.62
N LYS A 120 -4.01 1.70 7.72
CA LYS A 120 -2.64 2.20 7.94
C LYS A 120 -2.60 3.73 8.08
N VAL A 121 -3.38 4.44 7.26
CA VAL A 121 -3.52 5.90 7.40
C VAL A 121 -4.09 6.27 8.77
N ALA A 122 -5.15 5.60 9.22
CA ALA A 122 -5.76 5.87 10.53
C ALA A 122 -4.81 5.53 11.69
N GLU A 123 -3.98 4.50 11.56
CA GLU A 123 -2.93 4.16 12.54
C GLU A 123 -1.90 5.29 12.65
N TYR A 124 -1.40 5.80 11.53
CA TYR A 124 -0.49 6.94 11.49
C TYR A 124 -1.10 8.21 12.12
N VAL A 125 -2.34 8.56 11.74
CA VAL A 125 -3.06 9.70 12.34
C VAL A 125 -3.25 9.50 13.84
N GLY A 126 -3.52 8.27 14.28
CA GLY A 126 -3.59 7.92 15.69
C GLY A 126 -2.27 8.12 16.45
N GLU A 127 -1.13 7.89 15.78
CA GLU A 127 0.19 8.17 16.35
C GLU A 127 0.47 9.66 16.45
N LEU A 128 0.16 10.44 15.41
CA LEU A 128 0.21 11.90 15.44
C LEU A 128 -0.68 12.46 16.57
N ALA A 129 -1.90 11.94 16.69
CA ALA A 129 -2.83 12.36 17.73
C ALA A 129 -2.28 12.06 19.14
N ARG A 130 -1.69 10.88 19.35
CA ARG A 130 -1.06 10.53 20.64
C ARG A 130 0.13 11.43 20.99
N LYS A 131 0.91 11.82 19.98
CA LYS A 131 2.09 12.66 20.15
C LYS A 131 1.75 14.11 20.41
N TYR A 132 0.71 14.63 19.76
CA TYR A 132 0.47 16.08 19.70
C TYR A 132 -0.82 16.56 20.36
N ASN A 133 -1.79 15.71 20.68
CA ASN A 133 -3.00 16.15 21.37
C ASN A 133 -2.67 16.77 22.73
N THR A 134 -3.21 17.95 22.99
CA THR A 134 -3.06 18.65 24.25
C THR A 134 -4.36 18.70 25.06
N CYS A 135 -5.48 18.31 24.45
CA CYS A 135 -6.75 18.14 25.11
C CYS A 135 -6.68 16.98 26.12
N TYR A 136 -7.33 17.11 27.25
CA TYR A 136 -7.36 16.10 28.33
C TYR A 136 -5.99 15.80 28.97
N THR A 137 -5.02 16.71 28.84
CA THR A 137 -3.75 16.63 29.57
C THR A 137 -3.73 17.58 30.74
N ALA A 138 -3.14 17.14 31.86
CA ALA A 138 -2.94 18.04 33.01
C ALA A 138 -1.90 19.10 32.65
N LYS A 139 -2.22 20.39 32.91
CA LYS A 139 -1.33 21.52 32.62
C LYS A 139 -0.93 22.22 33.88
N LYS A 140 0.35 22.54 34.05
CA LYS A 140 0.87 23.37 35.11
C LYS A 140 0.88 24.83 34.64
N LEU A 141 0.16 25.68 35.32
CA LEU A 141 0.15 27.13 35.10
C LEU A 141 0.81 27.86 36.26
N LYS A 142 1.73 28.77 35.95
CA LYS A 142 2.27 29.69 36.93
C LYS A 142 1.35 30.90 37.03
N THR A 143 0.81 31.14 38.19
CA THR A 143 -0.08 32.28 38.47
C THR A 143 0.73 33.57 38.69
N SER A 144 0.04 34.73 38.62
CA SER A 144 0.64 36.06 38.90
C SER A 144 1.20 36.16 40.31
N TYR A 145 0.87 35.25 41.22
CA TYR A 145 1.35 35.20 42.60
C TYR A 145 2.49 34.18 42.79
N ASP A 146 3.22 33.83 41.73
CA ASP A 146 4.32 32.85 41.74
C ASP A 146 3.93 31.46 42.25
N LYS A 147 2.63 31.13 42.26
CA LYS A 147 2.14 29.80 42.60
C LYS A 147 1.95 28.98 41.34
N THR A 148 2.41 27.73 41.37
CA THR A 148 2.12 26.79 40.30
C THR A 148 0.86 26.01 40.63
N VAL A 149 -0.16 26.15 39.79
CA VAL A 149 -1.42 25.42 39.91
C VAL A 149 -1.49 24.37 38.79
N THR A 150 -1.85 23.15 39.15
CA THR A 150 -2.10 22.10 38.15
C THR A 150 -3.58 22.13 37.78
N ILE A 151 -3.88 22.46 36.55
CA ILE A 151 -5.22 22.28 35.99
C ILE A 151 -5.33 20.80 35.58
N GLY A 152 -6.31 20.11 36.17
CA GLY A 152 -6.58 18.72 35.88
C GLY A 152 -7.02 18.46 34.45
N LEU A 153 -7.42 17.24 34.17
CA LEU A 153 -7.89 16.81 32.83
C LEU A 153 -9.07 17.67 32.37
N SER A 154 -8.85 18.57 31.43
CA SER A 154 -9.87 19.44 30.88
C SER A 154 -9.86 19.35 29.36
N CYS A 155 -10.96 19.73 28.71
CA CYS A 155 -11.05 19.82 27.24
C CYS A 155 -10.27 21.03 26.68
N TYR A 156 -9.58 21.79 27.52
CA TYR A 156 -8.75 22.91 27.08
C TYR A 156 -7.49 22.40 26.37
N GLY A 157 -7.42 22.72 25.11
CA GLY A 157 -6.36 22.26 24.24
C GLY A 157 -6.91 21.92 22.86
N TRP A 158 -6.10 21.40 21.99
CA TRP A 158 -6.50 20.96 20.69
C TRP A 158 -6.36 19.43 20.56
N LYS A 159 -7.12 18.88 19.65
CA LYS A 159 -7.19 17.45 19.38
C LYS A 159 -7.32 17.23 17.89
N VAL A 160 -6.56 16.27 17.36
CA VAL A 160 -6.68 15.84 15.97
C VAL A 160 -8.02 15.12 15.77
N ASP A 161 -8.76 15.50 14.75
CA ASP A 161 -9.93 14.77 14.27
C ASP A 161 -9.44 13.62 13.38
N ASN A 162 -9.31 12.45 13.97
CA ASN A 162 -8.72 11.29 13.30
C ASN A 162 -9.47 10.88 12.03
N ASP A 163 -10.80 10.96 12.05
CA ASP A 163 -11.61 10.53 10.89
C ASP A 163 -11.51 11.53 9.73
N LYS A 164 -11.51 12.81 10.05
CA LYS A 164 -11.36 13.87 9.05
C LYS A 164 -9.96 13.86 8.46
N GLU A 165 -8.94 13.79 9.28
CA GLU A 165 -7.55 13.79 8.85
C GLU A 165 -7.22 12.55 8.00
N THR A 166 -7.69 11.37 8.40
CA THR A 166 -7.54 10.14 7.61
C THR A 166 -8.10 10.29 6.19
N LYS A 167 -9.24 10.96 6.04
CA LYS A 167 -9.87 11.20 4.73
C LYS A 167 -9.09 12.22 3.91
N GLU A 168 -8.62 13.29 4.54
CA GLU A 168 -7.85 14.33 3.85
C GLU A 168 -6.50 13.81 3.37
N ILE A 169 -5.74 13.05 4.18
CA ILE A 169 -4.49 12.41 3.75
C ILE A 169 -4.72 11.55 2.49
N ILE A 170 -5.73 10.67 2.51
CA ILE A 170 -6.04 9.80 1.36
C ILE A 170 -6.39 10.63 0.13
N LYS A 171 -7.12 11.71 0.29
CA LYS A 171 -7.51 12.61 -0.80
C LYS A 171 -6.30 13.34 -1.36
N GLU A 172 -5.41 13.84 -0.51
CA GLU A 172 -4.22 14.58 -0.91
C GLU A 172 -3.21 13.71 -1.65
N ILE A 173 -2.95 12.49 -1.16
CA ILE A 173 -2.11 11.52 -1.87
C ILE A 173 -2.68 11.24 -3.27
N LYS A 174 -4.00 11.03 -3.39
CA LYS A 174 -4.65 10.77 -4.68
C LYS A 174 -4.72 11.96 -5.61
N ALA A 175 -4.68 13.16 -5.07
CA ALA A 175 -4.72 14.40 -5.84
C ALA A 175 -3.32 14.93 -6.21
N GLU A 176 -2.24 14.22 -5.80
CA GLU A 176 -0.85 14.63 -6.03
C GLU A 176 -0.52 16.04 -5.52
N ILE A 177 -1.24 16.48 -4.49
CA ILE A 177 -1.11 17.81 -3.92
C ILE A 177 -0.37 17.70 -2.58
N GLY A 178 0.87 18.18 -2.56
CA GLY A 178 1.57 18.40 -1.29
C GLY A 178 0.97 19.62 -0.56
N ARG A 179 0.71 19.49 0.75
CA ARG A 179 0.22 20.59 1.60
C ARG A 179 1.10 20.79 2.82
N ALA A 180 1.17 22.06 3.25
CA ALA A 180 1.61 22.41 4.59
C ALA A 180 0.37 22.58 5.48
N HIS A 181 0.24 21.78 6.54
CA HIS A 181 -0.77 21.92 7.57
C HIS A 181 -0.20 22.75 8.73
N VAL A 182 -0.89 23.80 9.14
CA VAL A 182 -0.53 24.69 10.25
C VAL A 182 -1.43 24.42 11.44
#